data_ab16ded9529d4a1e95dfc8572ff3bc5e
#
_entry.id   ab16ded9529d4a1e95dfc8572ff3bc5e
#
_cell.length_a   1.000
_cell.length_b   1.000
_cell.length_c   1.000
_cell.angle_alpha   90.00
_cell.angle_beta   90.00
_cell.angle_gamma   90.00
#
_symmetry.space_group_name_H-M   'P 1'
#
loop_
_entity.id
_entity.type
_entity.pdbx_description
1 polymer ?
#
loop_
_entity_poly.entity_id
_entity_poly.type
_entity_poly.pdbx_seq_one_letter_code
_entity_poly.pdbx_strand_id
1 'polypeptide(L)'
;GIAFARSMPSRVYAKVEATKNGLYKSDDGGFNWQLVNSNAADVTDRPFYYQEIYVDPKNENRIYDVHSTITLSEDGGKSFSTLIPYSGIHPDHHAWWIHPENPNLIIEGNDGGIGISRDRGKSWNFDEKIPVGQFYHINVDNETPYNVMGGMQDNGSWHGPAYVWINGGIRNYYWHNVGGGDGFDVMADPENASWVYSESQGGSFGKR
;
A
#
# COMPACT_ATOMS: atom_id res chain seq x y z
N GLY A 1 8.78 -13.64 6.96
CA GLY A 1 9.76 -12.55 6.83
C GLY A 1 10.95 -12.71 7.74
N ILE A 2 12.09 -12.19 7.34
CA ILE A 2 13.33 -12.21 8.13
C ILE A 2 13.97 -10.82 8.07
N ALA A 3 14.40 -10.29 9.21
CA ALA A 3 15.09 -9.01 9.28
C ALA A 3 16.29 -9.05 10.26
N PHE A 4 17.39 -8.44 9.83
CA PHE A 4 18.60 -8.28 10.65
C PHE A 4 18.65 -6.89 11.26
N ALA A 5 19.08 -6.83 12.54
CA ALA A 5 19.30 -5.56 13.21
C ALA A 5 20.71 -5.02 12.90
N ARG A 6 20.82 -3.94 12.12
CA ARG A 6 22.14 -3.33 11.79
C ARG A 6 22.90 -2.84 13.02
N SER A 7 22.19 -2.33 14.04
CA SER A 7 22.77 -1.88 15.31
C SER A 7 23.32 -3.03 16.18
N MET A 8 22.84 -4.25 15.95
CA MET A 8 23.27 -5.48 16.63
C MET A 8 23.28 -6.65 15.65
N PRO A 9 24.35 -6.85 14.86
CA PRO A 9 24.38 -7.81 13.74
C PRO A 9 24.09 -9.27 14.09
N SER A 10 24.25 -9.67 15.34
CA SER A 10 23.84 -10.99 15.84
C SER A 10 22.33 -11.13 16.08
N ARG A 11 21.58 -10.02 16.09
CA ARG A 11 20.13 -10.04 16.27
C ARG A 11 19.41 -10.21 14.94
N VAL A 12 18.58 -11.23 14.89
CA VAL A 12 17.73 -11.54 13.75
C VAL A 12 16.29 -11.74 14.23
N TYR A 13 15.34 -11.23 13.50
CA TYR A 13 13.92 -11.50 13.70
C TYR A 13 13.37 -12.34 12.56
N ALA A 14 12.48 -13.27 12.88
CA ALA A 14 11.76 -14.08 11.91
C ALA A 14 10.26 -14.07 12.23
N LYS A 15 9.47 -13.58 11.28
CA LYS A 15 8.01 -13.68 11.28
C LYS A 15 7.65 -14.99 10.58
N VAL A 16 7.03 -15.91 11.31
CA VAL A 16 6.78 -17.30 10.87
C VAL A 16 5.29 -17.56 10.85
N GLU A 17 4.79 -17.96 9.68
CA GLU A 17 3.48 -18.58 9.52
C GLU A 17 3.61 -20.08 9.61
N ALA A 18 2.89 -20.69 10.54
CA ALA A 18 2.86 -22.12 10.77
C ALA A 18 1.61 -22.49 11.56
N THR A 19 1.46 -23.73 11.99
CA THR A 19 0.40 -24.15 12.94
C THR A 19 0.47 -23.33 14.24
N LYS A 20 1.67 -22.86 14.61
CA LYS A 20 1.89 -21.90 15.68
C LYS A 20 2.63 -20.70 15.09
N ASN A 21 1.87 -19.70 14.68
CA ASN A 21 2.41 -18.45 14.19
C ASN A 21 3.18 -17.73 15.29
N GLY A 22 4.19 -16.96 14.89
CA GLY A 22 4.91 -16.18 15.87
C GLY A 22 6.01 -15.31 15.26
N LEU A 23 6.37 -14.28 16.02
CA LEU A 23 7.60 -13.54 15.83
C LEU A 23 8.66 -14.16 16.74
N TYR A 24 9.73 -14.60 16.12
CA TYR A 24 10.89 -15.20 16.77
C TYR A 24 12.07 -14.22 16.71
N LYS A 25 12.92 -14.29 17.71
CA LYS A 25 14.16 -13.52 17.81
C LYS A 25 15.33 -14.45 18.09
N SER A 26 16.43 -14.20 17.43
CA SER A 26 17.74 -14.76 17.74
C SER A 26 18.71 -13.62 18.12
N ASP A 27 19.56 -13.84 19.09
CA ASP A 27 20.62 -12.93 19.49
C ASP A 27 22.03 -13.48 19.16
N ASP A 28 22.09 -14.60 18.46
CA ASP A 28 23.33 -15.34 18.12
C ASP A 28 23.47 -15.65 16.61
N GLY A 29 22.86 -14.85 15.76
CA GLY A 29 22.96 -14.97 14.31
C GLY A 29 22.08 -16.06 13.70
N GLY A 30 21.05 -16.51 14.42
CA GLY A 30 20.09 -17.50 13.92
C GLY A 30 20.34 -18.92 14.39
N PHE A 31 21.31 -19.16 15.28
CA PHE A 31 21.56 -20.50 15.82
C PHE A 31 20.52 -20.93 16.85
N ASN A 32 20.12 -20.01 17.73
CA ASN A 32 19.06 -20.25 18.71
C ASN A 32 17.96 -19.21 18.57
N TRP A 33 16.69 -19.64 18.71
CA TRP A 33 15.52 -18.81 18.51
C TRP A 33 14.63 -18.81 19.74
N GLN A 34 14.13 -17.64 20.09
CA GLN A 34 13.17 -17.42 21.15
C GLN A 34 11.87 -16.87 20.55
N LEU A 35 10.73 -17.46 20.89
CA LEU A 35 9.43 -16.90 20.60
C LEU A 35 9.23 -15.61 21.40
N VAL A 36 9.00 -14.51 20.72
CA VAL A 36 8.81 -13.18 21.33
C VAL A 36 7.36 -12.79 21.41
N ASN A 37 6.62 -13.07 20.33
CA ASN A 37 5.21 -12.73 20.24
C ASN A 37 4.46 -13.82 19.47
N SER A 38 3.36 -14.31 20.05
CA SER A 38 2.45 -15.29 19.45
C SER A 38 1.03 -14.74 19.25
N ASN A 39 0.84 -13.44 19.49
CA ASN A 39 -0.46 -12.81 19.22
C ASN A 39 -0.70 -12.77 17.71
N ALA A 40 -1.69 -13.51 17.24
CA ALA A 40 -1.99 -13.59 15.81
C ALA A 40 -2.32 -12.22 15.20
N ALA A 41 -2.94 -11.33 15.95
CA ALA A 41 -3.27 -9.98 15.48
C ALA A 41 -2.02 -9.11 15.21
N ASP A 42 -0.90 -9.42 15.87
CA ASP A 42 0.35 -8.67 15.71
C ASP A 42 1.27 -9.28 14.63
N VAL A 43 1.12 -10.58 14.33
CA VAL A 43 2.16 -11.30 13.56
C VAL A 43 1.63 -11.99 12.30
N THR A 44 0.34 -11.96 12.04
CA THR A 44 -0.26 -12.64 10.88
C THR A 44 -1.38 -11.81 10.26
N ASP A 45 -1.03 -10.94 9.34
CA ASP A 45 -2.00 -10.32 8.44
C ASP A 45 -1.70 -10.74 7.01
N ARG A 46 -2.57 -11.59 6.41
CA ARG A 46 -2.44 -12.12 5.05
C ARG A 46 -1.01 -12.59 4.71
N PRO A 47 -0.42 -13.53 5.47
CA PRO A 47 1.02 -13.85 5.43
C PRO A 47 1.51 -14.39 4.07
N PHE A 48 0.61 -14.89 3.22
CA PHE A 48 0.91 -15.25 1.83
C PHE A 48 1.17 -14.03 0.93
N TYR A 49 0.82 -12.81 1.40
CA TYR A 49 0.92 -11.56 0.64
C TYR A 49 1.80 -10.53 1.36
N TYR A 50 1.66 -10.39 2.70
CA TYR A 50 2.44 -9.48 3.53
C TYR A 50 3.31 -10.25 4.52
N GLN A 51 4.60 -10.22 4.34
CA GLN A 51 5.53 -10.93 5.22
C GLN A 51 6.74 -10.08 5.63
N GLU A 52 6.81 -8.84 5.18
CA GLU A 52 7.94 -7.97 5.39
C GLU A 52 7.95 -7.40 6.80
N ILE A 53 9.09 -7.55 7.45
CA ILE A 53 9.43 -6.86 8.69
C ILE A 53 10.75 -6.12 8.50
N TYR A 54 10.87 -4.98 9.11
CA TYR A 54 12.06 -4.13 9.03
C TYR A 54 12.51 -3.71 10.43
N VAL A 55 13.81 -3.68 10.65
CA VAL A 55 14.40 -3.22 11.92
C VAL A 55 15.04 -1.86 11.71
N ASP A 56 14.79 -0.93 12.64
CA ASP A 56 15.43 0.38 12.63
C ASP A 56 16.97 0.22 12.66
N PRO A 57 17.71 0.87 11.75
CA PRO A 57 19.15 0.66 11.63
C PRO A 57 19.97 1.11 12.86
N LYS A 58 19.39 1.91 13.75
CA LYS A 58 20.05 2.43 14.97
C LYS A 58 19.43 1.90 16.26
N ASN A 59 18.35 1.08 16.17
CA ASN A 59 17.67 0.51 17.34
C ASN A 59 17.14 -0.89 17.01
N GLU A 60 17.85 -1.89 17.51
CA GLU A 60 17.50 -3.31 17.31
C GLU A 60 16.19 -3.74 17.95
N ASN A 61 15.57 -2.93 18.79
CA ASN A 61 14.29 -3.22 19.42
C ASN A 61 13.11 -2.54 18.69
N ARG A 62 13.39 -1.67 17.70
CA ARG A 62 12.36 -0.99 16.93
C ARG A 62 12.12 -1.74 15.63
N ILE A 63 10.91 -2.31 15.51
CA ILE A 63 10.52 -3.19 14.40
C ILE A 63 9.26 -2.62 13.74
N TYR A 64 9.29 -2.53 12.42
CA TYR A 64 8.13 -2.19 11.60
C TYR A 64 7.61 -3.47 10.95
N ASP A 65 6.32 -3.74 11.10
CA ASP A 65 5.61 -4.79 10.37
C ASP A 65 4.77 -4.14 9.27
N VAL A 66 5.06 -4.52 8.04
CA VAL A 66 4.55 -3.87 6.82
C VAL A 66 3.51 -4.76 6.18
N HIS A 67 2.28 -4.27 6.15
CA HIS A 67 1.12 -4.98 5.59
C HIS A 67 0.05 -3.97 5.13
N SER A 68 -1.26 -4.32 5.16
CA SER A 68 -2.34 -3.36 4.82
C SER A 68 -2.37 -2.11 5.71
N THR A 69 -1.79 -2.20 6.87
CA THR A 69 -1.42 -1.08 7.75
C THR A 69 0.05 -1.20 8.11
N ILE A 70 0.63 -0.19 8.74
CA ILE A 70 1.96 -0.33 9.33
C ILE A 70 1.84 -0.38 10.84
N THR A 71 2.39 -1.43 11.43
CA THR A 71 2.50 -1.52 12.88
C THR A 71 3.96 -1.42 13.34
N LEU A 72 4.14 -0.97 14.56
CA LEU A 72 5.43 -0.65 15.16
C LEU A 72 5.55 -1.31 16.52
N SER A 73 6.66 -2.00 16.72
CA SER A 73 7.16 -2.41 18.04
C SER A 73 8.35 -1.54 18.44
N GLU A 74 8.42 -1.15 19.70
CA GLU A 74 9.58 -0.47 20.31
C GLU A 74 10.25 -1.30 21.40
N ASP A 75 9.77 -2.51 21.65
CA ASP A 75 10.16 -3.39 22.74
C ASP A 75 10.74 -4.74 22.27
N GLY A 76 11.24 -4.77 21.03
CA GLY A 76 11.83 -5.96 20.43
C GLY A 76 10.80 -6.99 20.00
N GLY A 77 9.62 -6.55 19.61
CA GLY A 77 8.55 -7.39 19.05
C GLY A 77 7.58 -7.96 20.07
N LYS A 78 7.67 -7.58 21.34
CA LYS A 78 6.77 -8.10 22.38
C LYS A 78 5.36 -7.54 22.26
N SER A 79 5.25 -6.28 21.83
CA SER A 79 3.98 -5.61 21.54
C SER A 79 4.07 -4.76 20.28
N PHE A 80 2.95 -4.57 19.61
CA PHE A 80 2.84 -3.70 18.43
C PHE A 80 1.72 -2.67 18.62
N SER A 81 1.92 -1.51 18.04
CA SER A 81 0.92 -0.44 17.96
C SER A 81 0.84 0.06 16.52
N THR A 82 -0.32 0.56 16.11
CA THR A 82 -0.52 1.09 14.76
C THR A 82 0.30 2.37 14.58
N LEU A 83 1.16 2.38 13.55
CA LEU A 83 1.91 3.56 13.10
C LEU A 83 1.18 4.28 11.98
N ILE A 84 0.75 3.53 10.95
CA ILE A 84 -0.08 4.03 9.85
C ILE A 84 -1.36 3.21 9.84
N PRO A 85 -2.50 3.83 10.18
CA PRO A 85 -3.79 3.15 10.12
C PRO A 85 -4.26 3.00 8.67
N TYR A 86 -5.18 2.07 8.43
CA TYR A 86 -5.76 1.79 7.11
C TYR A 86 -6.30 3.03 6.36
N SER A 87 -6.74 4.04 7.10
CA SER A 87 -7.27 5.30 6.56
C SER A 87 -6.28 6.48 6.62
N GLY A 88 -5.02 6.22 6.95
CA GLY A 88 -4.00 7.27 7.14
C GLY A 88 -3.44 7.82 5.83
N ILE A 89 -2.90 6.93 5.03
CA ILE A 89 -2.51 7.10 3.63
C ILE A 89 -3.06 5.90 2.88
N HIS A 90 -2.84 5.79 1.57
CA HIS A 90 -3.33 4.62 0.86
C HIS A 90 -2.84 3.34 1.54
N PRO A 91 -3.70 2.34 1.79
CA PRO A 91 -3.30 1.08 2.42
C PRO A 91 -2.48 0.19 1.46
N ASP A 92 -2.23 -1.03 1.92
CA ASP A 92 -1.53 -2.07 1.18
C ASP A 92 -0.09 -1.67 0.84
N HIS A 93 0.71 -1.61 1.90
CA HIS A 93 2.12 -1.21 1.86
C HIS A 93 2.99 -2.39 1.42
N HIS A 94 3.82 -2.18 0.39
CA HIS A 94 4.66 -3.20 -0.22
C HIS A 94 6.15 -2.88 -0.20
N ALA A 95 6.51 -1.64 0.10
CA ALA A 95 7.90 -1.22 0.14
C ALA A 95 8.18 -0.35 1.37
N TRP A 96 9.30 -0.60 2.01
CA TRP A 96 9.71 0.14 3.19
C TRP A 96 11.23 0.31 3.20
N TRP A 97 11.70 1.52 3.27
CA TRP A 97 13.11 1.83 3.36
C TRP A 97 13.39 2.85 4.45
N ILE A 98 14.39 2.58 5.28
CA ILE A 98 14.83 3.46 6.36
C ILE A 98 16.25 3.91 6.05
N HIS A 99 16.51 5.21 6.09
CA HIS A 99 17.83 5.74 5.85
C HIS A 99 18.82 5.21 6.92
N PRO A 100 19.93 4.57 6.51
CA PRO A 100 20.81 3.82 7.42
C PRO A 100 21.49 4.67 8.49
N GLU A 101 21.75 5.95 8.21
CA GLU A 101 22.43 6.85 9.14
C GLU A 101 21.46 7.83 9.82
N ASN A 102 20.29 8.08 9.22
CA ASN A 102 19.26 8.97 9.76
C ASN A 102 17.88 8.29 9.74
N PRO A 103 17.53 7.48 10.74
CA PRO A 103 16.28 6.72 10.75
C PRO A 103 15.01 7.59 10.88
N ASN A 104 15.15 8.91 11.00
CA ASN A 104 14.01 9.81 10.85
C ASN A 104 13.49 9.86 9.42
N LEU A 105 14.35 9.59 8.43
CA LEU A 105 13.95 9.52 7.03
C LEU A 105 13.52 8.10 6.69
N ILE A 106 12.25 7.96 6.39
CA ILE A 106 11.63 6.71 5.92
C ILE A 106 10.94 7.00 4.59
N ILE A 107 11.06 6.07 3.65
CA ILE A 107 10.32 6.07 2.40
C ILE A 107 9.51 4.78 2.37
N GLU A 108 8.24 4.89 2.07
CA GLU A 108 7.34 3.76 1.88
C GLU A 108 6.67 3.83 0.51
N GLY A 109 6.24 2.68 0.00
CA GLY A 109 5.46 2.56 -1.22
C GLY A 109 4.27 1.65 -0.99
N ASN A 110 3.13 2.07 -1.50
CA ASN A 110 1.87 1.36 -1.43
C ASN A 110 1.13 1.41 -2.77
N ASP A 111 -0.05 0.81 -2.84
CA ASP A 111 -0.83 0.73 -4.08
C ASP A 111 -1.36 2.07 -4.59
N GLY A 112 -1.25 3.14 -3.82
CA GLY A 112 -1.68 4.49 -4.19
C GLY A 112 -0.54 5.47 -4.48
N GLY A 113 0.70 5.17 -4.06
CA GLY A 113 1.80 6.11 -4.27
C GLY A 113 3.02 5.90 -3.38
N ILE A 114 3.70 7.00 -3.08
CA ILE A 114 4.93 7.01 -2.28
C ILE A 114 4.75 7.95 -1.08
N GLY A 115 5.04 7.45 0.11
CA GLY A 115 5.09 8.22 1.34
C GLY A 115 6.52 8.52 1.79
N ILE A 116 6.78 9.74 2.21
CA ILE A 116 8.06 10.15 2.79
C ILE A 116 7.82 10.73 4.18
N SER A 117 8.43 10.12 5.18
CA SER A 117 8.50 10.64 6.54
C SER A 117 9.90 11.17 6.84
N ARG A 118 9.98 12.28 7.60
CA ARG A 118 11.24 12.86 8.09
C ARG A 118 11.30 12.92 9.62
N ASP A 119 10.35 12.29 10.28
CA ASP A 119 10.18 12.29 11.73
C ASP A 119 9.92 10.88 12.30
N ARG A 120 10.48 9.86 11.61
CA ARG A 120 10.42 8.46 12.01
C ARG A 120 9.01 7.86 11.95
N GLY A 121 8.22 8.30 10.99
CA GLY A 121 6.88 7.79 10.71
C GLY A 121 5.74 8.50 11.46
N LYS A 122 6.03 9.60 12.18
CA LYS A 122 4.98 10.36 12.90
C LYS A 122 4.12 11.19 11.96
N SER A 123 4.71 11.69 10.88
CA SER A 123 3.98 12.37 9.81
C SER A 123 4.50 11.94 8.43
N TRP A 124 3.65 12.07 7.43
CA TRP A 124 3.91 11.61 6.07
C TRP A 124 3.58 12.67 5.04
N ASN A 125 4.51 12.88 4.10
CA ASN A 125 4.22 13.55 2.84
C ASN A 125 3.94 12.45 1.81
N PHE A 126 2.68 12.30 1.44
CA PHE A 126 2.24 11.26 0.51
C PHE A 126 2.05 11.85 -0.89
N ASP A 127 2.67 11.24 -1.89
CA ASP A 127 2.54 11.62 -3.29
C ASP A 127 1.76 10.54 -4.07
N GLU A 128 0.50 10.85 -4.34
CA GLU A 128 -0.42 10.06 -5.16
C GLU A 128 -0.47 10.53 -6.64
N LYS A 129 0.39 11.51 -7.02
CA LYS A 129 0.36 12.14 -8.34
C LYS A 129 1.34 11.50 -9.33
N ILE A 130 1.80 10.32 -9.04
CA ILE A 130 2.64 9.55 -9.96
C ILE A 130 1.80 9.24 -11.20
N PRO A 131 2.23 9.62 -12.41
CA PRO A 131 1.41 9.49 -13.62
C PRO A 131 1.43 8.05 -14.17
N VAL A 132 1.02 7.10 -13.36
CA VAL A 132 0.89 5.67 -13.71
C VAL A 132 -0.41 5.14 -13.13
N GLY A 133 -0.98 4.13 -13.80
CA GLY A 133 -2.18 3.43 -13.34
C GLY A 133 -2.20 2.02 -13.92
N GLN A 134 -2.63 1.06 -13.11
CA GLN A 134 -2.78 -0.33 -13.54
C GLN A 134 -4.24 -0.58 -13.88
N PHE A 135 -4.57 -0.53 -15.16
CA PHE A 135 -5.92 -0.79 -15.66
C PHE A 135 -6.15 -2.28 -15.89
N TYR A 136 -7.33 -2.78 -15.48
CA TYR A 136 -7.81 -4.10 -15.86
C TYR A 136 -8.41 -4.07 -17.26
N HIS A 137 -9.30 -3.07 -17.53
CA HIS A 137 -9.96 -2.88 -18.82
C HIS A 137 -10.00 -1.39 -19.17
N ILE A 138 -10.03 -1.10 -20.47
CA ILE A 138 -10.12 0.26 -21.02
C ILE A 138 -11.18 0.29 -22.09
N ASN A 139 -12.05 1.29 -22.04
CA ASN A 139 -13.10 1.57 -23.02
C ASN A 139 -13.08 3.03 -23.46
N VAL A 140 -13.81 3.31 -24.54
CA VAL A 140 -14.06 4.66 -25.04
C VAL A 140 -15.55 4.82 -25.31
N ASP A 141 -16.04 6.07 -25.28
CA ASP A 141 -17.40 6.40 -25.74
C ASP A 141 -17.44 6.77 -27.23
N ASN A 142 -18.63 7.14 -27.70
CA ASN A 142 -18.88 7.53 -29.10
C ASN A 142 -18.83 9.04 -29.31
N GLU A 143 -18.38 9.83 -28.35
CA GLU A 143 -18.28 11.29 -28.46
C GLU A 143 -17.12 11.71 -29.39
N THR A 144 -17.15 12.99 -29.83
CA THR A 144 -16.07 13.56 -30.64
C THR A 144 -15.66 14.93 -30.06
N PRO A 145 -14.47 15.07 -29.46
CA PRO A 145 -13.50 14.01 -29.16
C PRO A 145 -14.03 13.01 -28.15
N TYR A 146 -13.62 11.75 -28.26
CA TYR A 146 -14.07 10.68 -27.37
C TYR A 146 -13.48 10.82 -25.97
N ASN A 147 -14.13 10.20 -25.00
CA ASN A 147 -13.59 10.03 -23.66
C ASN A 147 -13.02 8.61 -23.49
N VAL A 148 -12.10 8.48 -22.57
CA VAL A 148 -11.47 7.22 -22.16
C VAL A 148 -11.97 6.87 -20.77
N MET A 149 -12.23 5.60 -20.53
CA MET A 149 -12.66 5.11 -19.23
C MET A 149 -12.06 3.75 -18.92
N GLY A 150 -11.92 3.44 -17.64
CA GLY A 150 -11.41 2.15 -17.22
C GLY A 150 -11.36 2.00 -15.71
N GLY A 151 -11.32 0.74 -15.28
CA GLY A 151 -11.15 0.35 -13.90
C GLY A 151 -9.71 -0.02 -13.58
N MET A 152 -9.22 0.44 -12.45
CA MET A 152 -7.86 0.19 -11.96
C MET A 152 -7.88 -0.71 -10.73
N GLN A 153 -6.84 -1.52 -10.60
CA GLN A 153 -6.60 -2.26 -9.37
C GLN A 153 -6.46 -1.28 -8.20
N ASP A 154 -7.21 -1.52 -7.12
CA ASP A 154 -7.22 -0.80 -5.84
C ASP A 154 -7.51 0.72 -5.90
N ASN A 155 -7.61 1.29 -7.10
CA ASN A 155 -7.71 2.73 -7.32
C ASN A 155 -9.01 3.16 -8.04
N GLY A 156 -10.03 2.30 -8.02
CA GLY A 156 -11.36 2.62 -8.52
C GLY A 156 -11.48 2.69 -10.02
N SER A 157 -12.60 3.25 -10.47
CA SER A 157 -12.95 3.40 -11.88
C SER A 157 -13.00 4.86 -12.27
N TRP A 158 -12.46 5.19 -13.43
CA TRP A 158 -12.28 6.56 -13.88
C TRP A 158 -12.75 6.77 -15.31
N HIS A 159 -13.22 8.00 -15.57
CA HIS A 159 -13.67 8.48 -16.86
C HIS A 159 -13.10 9.87 -17.11
N GLY A 160 -12.58 10.14 -18.30
CA GLY A 160 -12.01 11.42 -18.63
C GLY A 160 -11.76 11.61 -20.13
N PRO A 161 -11.47 12.84 -20.58
CA PRO A 161 -11.32 13.14 -21.99
C PRO A 161 -10.04 12.54 -22.58
N ALA A 162 -10.10 12.07 -23.83
CA ALA A 162 -8.91 11.70 -24.59
C ALA A 162 -8.14 12.92 -25.12
N TYR A 163 -8.81 14.07 -25.20
CA TYR A 163 -8.24 15.31 -25.74
C TYR A 163 -8.86 16.56 -25.11
N VAL A 164 -8.05 17.59 -24.89
CA VAL A 164 -8.50 18.92 -24.45
C VAL A 164 -7.80 20.01 -25.23
N TRP A 165 -8.51 21.10 -25.55
CA TRP A 165 -8.02 22.25 -26.32
C TRP A 165 -7.25 23.28 -25.47
N ILE A 166 -6.75 22.87 -24.30
CA ILE A 166 -6.08 23.75 -23.35
C ILE A 166 -4.58 23.54 -23.43
N ASN A 167 -3.83 24.64 -23.42
CA ASN A 167 -2.38 24.58 -23.31
C ASN A 167 -1.96 23.94 -21.97
N GLY A 168 -1.13 22.90 -22.04
CA GLY A 168 -0.70 22.09 -20.89
C GLY A 168 -1.45 20.75 -20.76
N GLY A 169 -2.37 20.42 -21.67
CA GLY A 169 -2.98 19.10 -21.83
C GLY A 169 -3.98 18.69 -20.75
N ILE A 170 -4.27 17.41 -20.70
CA ILE A 170 -5.21 16.80 -19.76
C ILE A 170 -4.63 16.86 -18.34
N ARG A 171 -5.42 17.33 -17.40
CA ARG A 171 -5.07 17.43 -15.98
C ARG A 171 -6.02 16.60 -15.12
N ASN A 172 -5.64 16.30 -13.87
CA ASN A 172 -6.41 15.47 -12.95
C ASN A 172 -7.87 15.90 -12.79
N TYR A 173 -8.17 17.18 -12.79
CA TYR A 173 -9.54 17.68 -12.62
C TYR A 173 -10.49 17.37 -13.79
N TYR A 174 -9.96 16.90 -14.91
CA TYR A 174 -10.79 16.41 -16.03
C TYR A 174 -11.24 14.96 -15.82
N TRP A 175 -10.61 14.25 -14.90
CA TRP A 175 -10.95 12.87 -14.61
C TRP A 175 -12.00 12.81 -13.51
N HIS A 176 -13.01 11.99 -13.72
CA HIS A 176 -14.11 11.77 -12.81
C HIS A 176 -14.04 10.34 -12.28
N ASN A 177 -14.02 10.19 -10.93
CA ASN A 177 -14.17 8.87 -10.32
C ASN A 177 -15.63 8.41 -10.47
N VAL A 178 -15.82 7.26 -11.09
CA VAL A 178 -17.15 6.66 -11.37
C VAL A 178 -17.40 5.37 -10.60
N GLY A 179 -16.43 4.87 -9.86
CA GLY A 179 -16.55 3.69 -9.00
C GLY A 179 -15.37 3.54 -8.07
N GLY A 180 -15.56 2.88 -6.92
CA GLY A 180 -14.52 2.61 -5.93
C GLY A 180 -14.09 1.14 -5.89
N GLY A 181 -13.14 0.82 -5.01
CA GLY A 181 -12.57 -0.53 -4.87
C GLY A 181 -11.65 -0.91 -6.03
N ASP A 182 -11.52 -2.19 -6.33
CA ASP A 182 -10.99 -2.63 -7.62
C ASP A 182 -12.01 -2.26 -8.70
N GLY A 183 -11.60 -1.40 -9.64
CA GLY A 183 -12.43 -1.10 -10.79
C GLY A 183 -12.16 -2.12 -11.89
N PHE A 184 -13.22 -2.65 -12.48
CA PHE A 184 -13.12 -3.58 -13.60
C PHE A 184 -13.60 -2.92 -14.89
N ASP A 185 -14.74 -3.35 -15.43
CA ASP A 185 -15.29 -2.74 -16.64
C ASP A 185 -15.96 -1.39 -16.35
N VAL A 186 -15.71 -0.46 -17.24
CA VAL A 186 -16.36 0.85 -17.26
C VAL A 186 -16.84 1.12 -18.68
N MET A 187 -18.11 1.40 -18.87
CA MET A 187 -18.73 1.59 -20.18
C MET A 187 -19.66 2.80 -20.18
N ALA A 188 -19.60 3.61 -21.24
CA ALA A 188 -20.60 4.62 -21.48
C ALA A 188 -21.87 4.01 -22.07
N ASP A 189 -23.03 4.60 -21.76
CA ASP A 189 -24.28 4.27 -22.41
C ASP A 189 -24.18 4.65 -23.89
N PRO A 190 -24.47 3.74 -24.85
CA PRO A 190 -24.30 3.99 -26.28
C PRO A 190 -25.26 5.05 -26.83
N GLU A 191 -26.38 5.30 -26.16
CA GLU A 191 -27.38 6.30 -26.57
C GLU A 191 -27.19 7.65 -25.87
N ASN A 192 -26.50 7.64 -24.69
CA ASN A 192 -26.26 8.84 -23.91
C ASN A 192 -24.95 8.73 -23.09
N ALA A 193 -23.88 9.23 -23.66
CA ALA A 193 -22.53 9.19 -23.05
C ALA A 193 -22.43 9.93 -21.69
N SER A 194 -23.47 10.68 -21.29
CA SER A 194 -23.53 11.25 -19.94
C SER A 194 -23.75 10.20 -18.84
N TRP A 195 -24.16 8.99 -19.21
CA TRP A 195 -24.32 7.87 -18.30
C TRP A 195 -23.15 6.91 -18.45
N VAL A 196 -22.51 6.61 -17.32
CA VAL A 196 -21.40 5.66 -17.25
C VAL A 196 -21.76 4.55 -16.28
N TYR A 197 -21.54 3.31 -16.70
CA TYR A 197 -21.68 2.11 -15.90
C TYR A 197 -20.31 1.66 -15.45
N SER A 198 -20.16 1.33 -14.19
CA SER A 198 -18.91 0.81 -13.62
C SER A 198 -19.15 -0.45 -12.81
N GLU A 199 -18.21 -1.37 -12.88
CA GLU A 199 -18.21 -2.61 -12.11
C GLU A 199 -17.06 -2.60 -11.10
N SER A 200 -17.30 -3.20 -9.94
CA SER A 200 -16.26 -3.50 -8.94
C SER A 200 -16.38 -4.93 -8.43
N GLN A 201 -15.59 -5.29 -7.39
CA GLN A 201 -15.50 -6.66 -6.86
C GLN A 201 -16.87 -7.30 -6.65
N GLY A 202 -16.96 -8.60 -7.01
CA GLY A 202 -18.16 -9.40 -6.82
C GLY A 202 -19.30 -9.07 -7.78
N GLY A 203 -19.04 -8.37 -8.87
CA GLY A 203 -20.05 -7.95 -9.86
C GLY A 203 -20.95 -6.82 -9.33
N SER A 204 -20.42 -5.97 -8.47
CA SER A 204 -21.13 -4.78 -7.99
C SER A 204 -21.18 -3.72 -9.06
N PHE A 205 -22.37 -3.35 -9.52
CA PHE A 205 -22.58 -2.36 -10.58
C PHE A 205 -23.01 -1.01 -10.03
N GLY A 206 -22.43 0.05 -10.63
CA GLY A 206 -22.86 1.42 -10.45
C GLY A 206 -23.28 2.08 -11.78
N LYS A 207 -24.22 3.03 -11.71
CA LYS A 207 -24.57 3.94 -12.81
C LYS A 207 -24.40 5.36 -12.32
N ARG A 208 -23.69 6.17 -13.05
CA ARG A 208 -23.43 7.58 -12.74
C ARG A 208 -23.61 8.48 -13.95
#